data_8c690a8f5f9594c59962b250a48218c6
#
_entry.id   8c690a8f5f9594c59962b250a48218c6
#
_cell.length_a   1.000
_cell.length_b   1.000
_cell.length_c   1.000
_cell.angle_alpha   90.00
_cell.angle_beta   90.00
_cell.angle_gamma   90.00
#
_symmetry.space_group_name_H-M   'P 1'
#
loop_
_entity.id
_entity.type
_entity.pdbx_description
1 polymer ?
#
loop_
_entity_poly.entity_id
_entity_poly.type
_entity_poly.pdbx_seq_one_letter_code
_entity_poly.pdbx_strand_id
1 'polypeptide(L)'
;MLIPRRVKHRKQHRPDRHGVAKGGTRVAFGEYGIQALEHAYVTNRQIESARIAMTRHIRRGGKVWITIYPDRPLTKKPAETRMGSGKGSPEWWVANVKPGRVMFELSGVAEPVAREALRRAMHKLPMKCKFVTREVGEG
;
A
#
# COMPACT_ATOMS: atom_id res chain seq x y z
N MET A 1 14.16 -2.03 1.61
CA MET A 1 12.81 -1.95 1.04
C MET A 1 12.03 -3.21 1.35
N LEU A 2 10.73 -3.10 1.34
CA LEU A 2 9.84 -4.23 1.62
C LEU A 2 9.85 -5.20 0.44
N ILE A 3 10.39 -6.39 0.67
CA ILE A 3 10.34 -7.50 -0.29
C ILE A 3 10.17 -8.80 0.49
N PRO A 4 9.56 -9.83 -0.10
CA PRO A 4 9.46 -11.13 0.58
C PRO A 4 10.84 -11.74 0.76
N ARG A 5 11.08 -12.35 1.94
CA ARG A 5 12.34 -13.05 2.21
C ARG A 5 12.45 -14.33 1.40
N ARG A 6 11.34 -15.02 1.21
CA ARG A 6 11.31 -16.29 0.49
C ARG A 6 10.19 -16.24 -0.53
N VAL A 7 10.51 -16.60 -1.76
CA VAL A 7 9.55 -16.57 -2.85
C VAL A 7 9.54 -17.94 -3.50
N LYS A 8 8.37 -18.58 -3.50
CA LYS A 8 8.19 -19.89 -4.13
C LYS A 8 8.37 -19.78 -5.65
N HIS A 9 7.84 -18.73 -6.24
CA HIS A 9 7.98 -18.44 -7.66
C HIS A 9 8.36 -16.98 -7.82
N ARG A 10 9.54 -16.70 -8.37
CA ARG A 10 10.00 -15.33 -8.55
C ARG A 10 9.23 -14.59 -9.63
N LYS A 11 8.74 -15.31 -10.62
CA LYS A 11 7.94 -14.75 -11.71
C LYS A 11 6.54 -15.34 -11.61
N GLN A 12 5.56 -14.48 -11.48
CA GLN A 12 4.17 -14.89 -11.33
C GLN A 12 3.30 -14.21 -12.37
N HIS A 13 2.14 -14.77 -12.62
CA HIS A 13 1.16 -14.11 -13.47
C HIS A 13 0.70 -12.82 -12.81
N ARG A 14 0.34 -11.85 -13.66
CA ARG A 14 -0.16 -10.57 -13.16
C ARG A 14 -1.41 -10.80 -12.32
N PRO A 15 -1.50 -10.20 -11.13
CA PRO A 15 -2.68 -10.38 -10.27
C PRO A 15 -3.95 -9.85 -10.92
N ASP A 16 -5.08 -10.43 -10.50
CA ASP A 16 -6.39 -10.01 -10.95
C ASP A 16 -6.71 -8.60 -10.50
N ARG A 17 -7.25 -7.79 -11.40
CA ARG A 17 -7.65 -6.40 -11.14
C ARG A 17 -9.14 -6.25 -10.80
N HIS A 18 -9.89 -7.33 -10.85
CA HIS A 18 -11.33 -7.26 -10.66
C HIS A 18 -11.73 -7.41 -9.21
N GLY A 19 -12.91 -6.88 -8.91
CA GLY A 19 -13.53 -7.05 -7.61
C GLY A 19 -13.17 -5.99 -6.60
N VAL A 20 -13.71 -6.15 -5.41
CA VAL A 20 -13.46 -5.29 -4.26
C VAL A 20 -12.77 -6.09 -3.16
N ALA A 21 -12.18 -5.39 -2.20
CA ALA A 21 -11.51 -6.04 -1.09
C ALA A 21 -12.52 -6.82 -0.25
N LYS A 22 -12.17 -8.04 0.10
CA LYS A 22 -13.00 -8.90 0.96
C LYS A 22 -12.58 -8.82 2.42
N GLY A 23 -11.38 -8.35 2.69
CA GLY A 23 -10.87 -8.18 4.03
C GLY A 23 -10.05 -6.90 4.13
N GLY A 24 -9.75 -6.48 5.35
CA GLY A 24 -8.96 -5.27 5.57
C GLY A 24 -9.69 -4.00 5.13
N THR A 25 -11.02 -3.96 5.27
CA THR A 25 -11.84 -2.83 4.83
C THR A 25 -12.14 -1.84 5.94
N ARG A 26 -11.68 -2.12 7.14
CA ARG A 26 -11.91 -1.27 8.31
C ARG A 26 -10.59 -0.99 9.01
N VAL A 27 -10.52 0.15 9.71
CA VAL A 27 -9.39 0.45 10.57
C VAL A 27 -9.40 -0.53 11.74
N ALA A 28 -8.34 -1.32 11.87
CA ALA A 28 -8.28 -2.41 12.85
C ALA A 28 -7.33 -2.14 14.01
N PHE A 29 -6.21 -1.51 13.74
CA PHE A 29 -5.14 -1.32 14.73
C PHE A 29 -5.07 0.12 15.25
N GLY A 30 -5.26 1.09 14.37
CA GLY A 30 -5.15 2.50 14.71
C GLY A 30 -6.50 3.16 14.90
N GLU A 31 -6.49 4.47 14.83
CA GLU A 31 -7.70 5.31 14.93
C GLU A 31 -8.09 5.87 13.57
N TYR A 32 -7.12 6.07 12.70
CA TYR A 32 -7.29 6.69 11.38
C TYR A 32 -6.58 5.85 10.33
N GLY A 33 -7.03 5.94 9.10
CA GLY A 33 -6.40 5.18 8.03
C GLY A 33 -6.61 5.77 6.65
N ILE A 34 -5.95 5.15 5.67
CA ILE A 34 -6.11 5.44 4.25
C ILE A 34 -6.78 4.24 3.62
N GLN A 35 -7.93 4.47 3.00
CA GLN A 35 -8.67 3.44 2.27
C GLN A 35 -8.59 3.69 0.78
N ALA A 36 -8.30 2.64 0.01
CA ALA A 36 -8.25 2.72 -1.43
C ALA A 36 -9.65 2.87 -2.03
N LEU A 37 -9.78 3.76 -3.00
CA LEU A 37 -11.02 3.95 -3.76
C LEU A 37 -10.97 3.30 -5.13
N GLU A 38 -9.78 2.93 -5.58
CA GLU A 38 -9.56 2.32 -6.88
C GLU A 38 -8.62 1.14 -6.73
N HIS A 39 -8.61 0.26 -7.73
CA HIS A 39 -7.63 -0.80 -7.82
C HIS A 39 -6.27 -0.23 -8.22
N ALA A 40 -5.21 -0.72 -7.58
CA ALA A 40 -3.85 -0.40 -8.00
C ALA A 40 -2.86 -1.46 -7.55
N TYR A 41 -1.75 -1.53 -8.26
CA TYR A 41 -0.56 -2.22 -7.80
C TYR A 41 0.33 -1.20 -7.10
N VAL A 42 0.49 -1.34 -5.79
CA VAL A 42 1.30 -0.41 -5.00
C VAL A 42 2.68 -1.02 -4.84
N THR A 43 3.70 -0.33 -5.34
CA THR A 43 5.07 -0.83 -5.29
C THR A 43 5.65 -0.68 -3.88
N ASN A 44 6.68 -1.48 -3.59
CA ASN A 44 7.40 -1.37 -2.32
C ASN A 44 7.99 0.04 -2.12
N ARG A 45 8.39 0.70 -3.20
CA ARG A 45 8.89 2.08 -3.12
C ARG A 45 7.81 3.08 -2.76
N GLN A 46 6.60 2.90 -3.31
CA GLN A 46 5.47 3.76 -2.98
C GLN A 46 5.04 3.57 -1.53
N ILE A 47 5.01 2.34 -1.04
CA ILE A 47 4.70 2.04 0.35
C ILE A 47 5.71 2.72 1.27
N GLU A 48 6.99 2.61 0.97
CA GLU A 48 8.05 3.23 1.77
C GLU A 48 7.96 4.75 1.73
N SER A 49 7.70 5.34 0.58
CA SER A 49 7.54 6.80 0.44
C SER A 49 6.36 7.30 1.25
N ALA A 50 5.23 6.59 1.22
CA ALA A 50 4.06 6.96 2.00
C ALA A 50 4.34 6.89 3.50
N ARG A 51 5.02 5.83 3.94
CA ARG A 51 5.41 5.68 5.34
C ARG A 51 6.29 6.84 5.81
N ILE A 52 7.29 7.18 5.01
CA ILE A 52 8.19 8.29 5.34
C ILE A 52 7.43 9.60 5.42
N ALA A 53 6.53 9.86 4.48
CA ALA A 53 5.74 11.09 4.49
C ALA A 53 4.89 11.23 5.77
N MET A 54 4.27 10.13 6.20
CA MET A 54 3.50 10.12 7.44
C MET A 54 4.38 10.34 8.66
N THR A 55 5.46 9.59 8.78
CA THR A 55 6.32 9.65 9.96
C THR A 55 7.01 11.00 10.11
N ARG A 56 7.38 11.63 9.00
CA ARG A 56 7.96 12.98 9.05
C ARG A 56 6.98 14.00 9.60
N HIS A 57 5.72 13.88 9.25
CA HIS A 57 4.72 14.84 9.70
C HIS A 57 4.37 14.67 11.18
N ILE A 58 4.20 13.42 11.63
CA ILE A 58 3.86 13.17 13.03
C ILE A 58 5.07 13.17 13.95
N ARG A 59 6.25 13.09 13.37
CA ARG A 59 7.54 13.09 14.11
C ARG A 59 7.57 11.98 15.16
N ARG A 60 7.69 12.35 16.45
CA ARG A 60 7.83 11.39 17.55
C ARG A 60 6.51 10.91 18.12
N GLY A 61 5.42 11.59 17.84
CA GLY A 61 4.11 11.17 18.34
C GLY A 61 3.49 10.14 17.43
N GLY A 62 2.70 9.28 17.98
CA GLY A 62 1.89 8.37 17.21
C GLY A 62 2.59 7.10 16.75
N LYS A 63 1.79 6.24 16.17
CA LYS A 63 2.21 4.93 15.69
C LYS A 63 1.57 4.69 14.33
N VAL A 64 2.34 4.09 13.43
CA VAL A 64 1.91 3.79 12.06
C VAL A 64 1.90 2.29 11.84
N TRP A 65 0.85 1.80 11.21
CA TRP A 65 0.76 0.41 10.74
C TRP A 65 0.65 0.41 9.24
N ILE A 66 1.35 -0.51 8.61
CA ILE A 66 1.23 -0.79 7.18
C ILE A 66 0.53 -2.13 7.06
N THR A 67 -0.67 -2.14 6.50
CA THR A 67 -1.51 -3.34 6.46
C THR A 67 -1.49 -4.04 5.11
N ILE A 68 -0.71 -3.56 4.17
CA ILE A 68 -0.48 -4.19 2.88
C ILE A 68 0.99 -4.60 2.77
N TYR A 69 1.26 -5.62 1.95
CA TYR A 69 2.62 -6.09 1.75
C TYR A 69 2.87 -6.36 0.27
N PRO A 70 4.02 -5.93 -0.25
CA PRO A 70 4.34 -6.12 -1.66
C PRO A 70 4.89 -7.53 -1.90
N ASP A 71 3.99 -8.49 -2.04
CA ASP A 71 4.35 -9.90 -2.18
C ASP A 71 4.24 -10.44 -3.61
N ARG A 72 3.85 -9.59 -4.57
CA ARG A 72 3.71 -9.97 -5.98
C ARG A 72 4.82 -9.35 -6.81
N PRO A 73 5.56 -10.16 -7.59
CA PRO A 73 6.58 -9.61 -8.48
C PRO A 73 5.95 -9.09 -9.77
N LEU A 74 6.41 -7.93 -10.23
CA LEU A 74 6.12 -7.44 -11.57
C LEU A 74 7.41 -7.37 -12.36
N THR A 75 7.37 -7.91 -13.56
CA THR A 75 8.49 -7.90 -14.47
C THR A 75 8.35 -6.73 -15.42
N LYS A 76 9.38 -5.88 -15.47
CA LYS A 76 9.44 -4.81 -16.46
C LYS A 76 10.12 -5.37 -17.72
N LYS A 77 9.45 -5.17 -18.84
CA LYS A 77 10.04 -5.54 -20.12
C LYS A 77 11.10 -4.49 -20.48
N PRO A 78 12.37 -4.87 -20.65
CA PRO A 78 13.39 -3.92 -21.04
C PRO A 78 13.08 -3.29 -22.40
N ALA A 79 13.44 -2.02 -22.58
CA ALA A 79 13.24 -1.34 -23.85
C ALA A 79 13.96 -2.03 -25.00
N GLU A 80 15.05 -2.73 -24.69
CA GLU A 80 15.88 -3.44 -25.66
C GLU A 80 15.62 -4.95 -25.65
N THR A 81 14.47 -5.38 -25.20
CA THR A 81 14.16 -6.81 -25.18
C THR A 81 14.23 -7.38 -26.58
N ARG A 82 15.14 -8.29 -26.80
CA ARG A 82 15.24 -9.01 -28.06
C ARG A 82 14.40 -10.24 -28.02
N MET A 83 13.95 -10.68 -29.16
CA MET A 83 13.17 -11.89 -29.27
C MET A 83 13.89 -13.09 -28.69
N GLY A 84 13.16 -13.94 -28.00
CA GLY A 84 13.68 -15.20 -27.47
C GLY A 84 14.32 -15.10 -26.10
N SER A 85 14.44 -13.93 -25.51
CA SER A 85 15.05 -13.80 -24.20
C SER A 85 14.14 -14.15 -23.04
N GLY A 86 12.90 -14.51 -23.30
CA GLY A 86 11.97 -14.90 -22.25
C GLY A 86 11.57 -13.77 -21.31
N LYS A 87 10.99 -14.15 -20.19
CA LYS A 87 10.54 -13.20 -19.18
C LYS A 87 11.73 -12.68 -18.40
N GLY A 88 11.86 -11.37 -18.29
CA GLY A 88 12.94 -10.74 -17.53
C GLY A 88 12.87 -11.01 -16.04
N SER A 89 13.88 -10.59 -15.32
CA SER A 89 13.89 -10.69 -13.85
C SER A 89 12.83 -9.78 -13.24
N PRO A 90 12.24 -10.15 -12.09
CA PRO A 90 11.33 -9.26 -11.40
C PRO A 90 12.07 -7.97 -10.99
N GLU A 91 11.52 -6.83 -11.36
CA GLU A 91 12.11 -5.53 -11.00
C GLU A 91 11.40 -4.89 -9.81
N TRP A 92 10.11 -5.16 -9.66
CA TRP A 92 9.30 -4.57 -8.62
C TRP A 92 8.50 -5.60 -7.88
N TRP A 93 8.34 -5.34 -6.61
CA TRP A 93 7.42 -6.05 -5.76
C TRP A 93 6.23 -5.13 -5.49
N VAL A 94 5.02 -5.65 -5.65
CA VAL A 94 3.81 -4.86 -5.51
C VAL A 94 2.80 -5.55 -4.60
N ALA A 95 1.97 -4.75 -3.95
CA ALA A 95 0.77 -5.20 -3.29
C ALA A 95 -0.40 -5.00 -4.25
N ASN A 96 -1.21 -6.03 -4.43
CA ASN A 96 -2.44 -5.92 -5.22
C ASN A 96 -3.53 -5.36 -4.32
N VAL A 97 -3.86 -4.09 -4.50
CA VAL A 97 -4.83 -3.39 -3.66
C VAL A 97 -6.13 -3.23 -4.42
N LYS A 98 -7.21 -3.73 -3.83
CA LYS A 98 -8.55 -3.60 -4.38
C LYS A 98 -9.31 -2.47 -3.70
N PRO A 99 -10.31 -1.87 -4.37
CA PRO A 99 -11.12 -0.82 -3.74
C PRO A 99 -11.69 -1.27 -2.40
N GLY A 100 -11.64 -0.40 -1.40
CA GLY A 100 -12.12 -0.68 -0.06
C GLY A 100 -11.05 -1.09 0.93
N ARG A 101 -9.86 -1.46 0.46
CA ARG A 101 -8.77 -1.89 1.35
C ARG A 101 -8.20 -0.72 2.12
N VAL A 102 -8.09 -0.86 3.44
CA VAL A 102 -7.34 0.06 4.29
C VAL A 102 -5.87 -0.35 4.22
N MET A 103 -5.02 0.56 3.80
CA MET A 103 -3.61 0.27 3.50
C MET A 103 -2.67 0.72 4.62
N PHE A 104 -2.95 1.85 5.22
CA PHE A 104 -2.15 2.43 6.29
C PHE A 104 -3.06 2.86 7.42
N GLU A 105 -2.56 2.74 8.63
CA GLU A 105 -3.29 3.18 9.83
C GLU A 105 -2.38 4.01 10.72
N LEU A 106 -2.99 4.87 11.50
CA LEU A 106 -2.28 5.82 12.34
C LEU A 106 -3.02 6.00 13.66
N SER A 107 -2.30 6.14 14.75
CA SER A 107 -2.89 6.45 16.04
C SER A 107 -1.95 7.33 16.88
N GLY A 108 -2.46 7.82 18.00
CA GLY A 108 -1.66 8.56 18.96
C GLY A 108 -1.43 10.02 18.62
N VAL A 109 -2.19 10.58 17.67
CA VAL A 109 -2.13 11.99 17.30
C VAL A 109 -3.54 12.54 17.16
N ALA A 110 -3.68 13.86 17.27
CA ALA A 110 -4.96 14.52 17.09
C ALA A 110 -5.43 14.38 15.63
N GLU A 111 -6.74 14.36 15.43
CA GLU A 111 -7.32 14.17 14.09
C GLU A 111 -6.79 15.14 13.03
N PRO A 112 -6.66 16.47 13.30
CA PRO A 112 -6.11 17.39 12.29
C PRO A 112 -4.69 17.01 11.85
N VAL A 113 -3.87 16.56 12.79
CA VAL A 113 -2.50 16.11 12.49
C VAL A 113 -2.54 14.82 11.67
N ALA A 114 -3.43 13.88 12.05
CA ALA A 114 -3.59 12.62 11.32
C ALA A 114 -4.07 12.87 9.90
N ARG A 115 -5.04 13.75 9.70
CA ARG A 115 -5.54 14.08 8.37
C ARG A 115 -4.44 14.60 7.46
N GLU A 116 -3.61 15.50 7.96
CA GLU A 116 -2.51 16.05 7.17
C GLU A 116 -1.43 15.00 6.89
N ALA A 117 -1.07 14.19 7.88
CA ALA A 117 -0.08 13.13 7.70
C ALA A 117 -0.54 12.13 6.63
N LEU A 118 -1.80 11.69 6.71
CA LEU A 118 -2.34 10.73 5.77
C LEU A 118 -2.55 11.36 4.38
N ARG A 119 -2.92 12.64 4.32
CA ARG A 119 -3.01 13.35 3.04
C ARG A 119 -1.65 13.35 2.32
N ARG A 120 -0.58 13.63 3.04
CA ARG A 120 0.77 13.61 2.48
C ARG A 120 1.15 12.22 1.98
N ALA A 121 0.77 11.20 2.72
CA ALA A 121 1.00 9.81 2.31
C ALA A 121 0.21 9.45 1.06
N MET A 122 -1.05 9.89 0.96
CA MET A 122 -1.88 9.61 -0.21
C MET A 122 -1.27 10.14 -1.50
N HIS A 123 -0.53 11.25 -1.44
CA HIS A 123 0.14 11.81 -2.62
C HIS A 123 1.25 10.92 -3.15
N LYS A 124 1.72 9.96 -2.36
CA LYS A 124 2.75 9.01 -2.77
C LYS A 124 2.18 7.74 -3.36
N LEU A 125 0.86 7.58 -3.31
CA LEU A 125 0.18 6.38 -3.78
C LEU A 125 -0.36 6.59 -5.20
N PRO A 126 -0.46 5.50 -6.00
CA PRO A 126 -0.81 5.62 -7.42
C PRO A 126 -2.31 5.69 -7.69
N MET A 127 -3.16 5.64 -6.67
CA MET A 127 -4.60 5.62 -6.85
C MET A 127 -5.28 6.64 -5.94
N LYS A 128 -6.55 6.84 -6.18
CA LYS A 128 -7.38 7.67 -5.31
C LYS A 128 -7.65 6.94 -4.00
N CYS A 129 -7.52 7.68 -2.92
CA CYS A 129 -7.71 7.17 -1.57
C CYS A 129 -8.54 8.16 -0.78
N LYS A 130 -9.05 7.70 0.37
CA LYS A 130 -9.75 8.59 1.29
C LYS A 130 -9.29 8.34 2.72
N PHE A 131 -9.42 9.38 3.53
CA PHE A 131 -9.22 9.31 4.97
C PHE A 131 -10.40 8.57 5.59
N VAL A 132 -10.11 7.62 6.47
CA VAL A 132 -11.14 6.88 7.20
C VAL A 132 -10.79 6.88 8.68
N THR A 133 -11.83 6.78 9.51
CA THR A 133 -11.68 6.68 10.95
C THR A 133 -12.15 5.32 11.42
N ARG A 134 -11.70 4.94 12.61
CA ARG A 134 -12.20 3.73 13.25
C ARG A 134 -13.68 3.93 13.59
N GLU A 135 -14.50 2.94 13.26
CA GLU A 135 -15.90 3.00 13.59
C GLU A 135 -16.09 2.89 15.10
N VAL A 136 -16.78 3.88 15.67
CA VAL A 136 -17.06 3.93 17.10
C VAL A 136 -18.48 3.46 17.35
N GLY A 137 -18.68 2.70 18.42
CA GLY A 137 -20.02 2.26 18.83
C GLY A 137 -20.40 0.89 18.36
N GLU A 138 -19.61 0.25 17.54
CA GLU A 138 -19.74 -1.17 17.26
C GLU A 138 -18.88 -1.95 18.23
N GLY A 139 -19.33 -1.93 19.42
CA GLY A 139 -18.62 -2.55 20.52
C GLY A 139 -18.49 -4.04 20.38
#